data_3758e062655604f07104bec875e411db
#
_entry.id   3758e062655604f07104bec875e411db
#
_cell.length_a   1.000
_cell.length_b   1.000
_cell.length_c   1.000
_cell.angle_alpha   90.00
_cell.angle_beta   90.00
_cell.angle_gamma   90.00
#
_symmetry.space_group_name_H-M   'P 1'
#
loop_
_entity.id
_entity.type
_entity.pdbx_description
1 polymer ?
#
loop_
_entity_poly.entity_id
_entity_poly.type
_entity_poly.pdbx_seq_one_letter_code
_entity_poly.pdbx_strand_id
1 'polypeptide(L)'
;ILITPSSLALKADGFIGAVQMTLSHGNNFSIDVTDNAMVAEYQTSGNHTTVVIVVPGNEELFTYSGKFEIVDIMVVNGSDEIDVVKPAVFNLGAAYPNPFNPTTNISLDISDAGNVNVSVYNLMGQMVSTLTEGYMNAGNYTLNWNASDQVSGMYLVRAETAGVVSTQ
;
A
#
# COMPACT_ATOMS: atom_id res chain seq x y z
N ILE A 1 -2.60 -4.00 6.23
CA ILE A 1 -2.14 -4.93 5.18
C ILE A 1 -0.79 -4.47 4.69
N LEU A 2 0.11 -5.41 4.47
CA LEU A 2 1.41 -5.19 3.86
C LEU A 2 1.49 -6.04 2.58
N ILE A 3 1.68 -5.37 1.43
CA ILE A 3 1.84 -6.02 0.13
C ILE A 3 3.29 -5.84 -0.31
N THR A 4 3.98 -6.93 -0.57
CA THR A 4 5.32 -6.96 -1.17
C THR A 4 5.21 -7.39 -2.65
N PRO A 5 6.26 -7.36 -3.47
CA PRO A 5 6.18 -7.85 -4.85
C PRO A 5 5.79 -9.32 -5.02
N SER A 6 5.85 -10.11 -3.96
CA SER A 6 5.62 -11.56 -4.01
C SER A 6 4.77 -12.11 -2.87
N SER A 7 4.38 -11.32 -1.87
CA SER A 7 3.58 -11.79 -0.75
C SER A 7 2.61 -10.75 -0.22
N LEU A 8 1.54 -11.22 0.43
CA LEU A 8 0.61 -10.40 1.18
C LEU A 8 0.63 -10.85 2.64
N ALA A 9 0.80 -9.88 3.53
CA ALA A 9 0.79 -10.07 4.97
C ALA A 9 -0.24 -9.17 5.66
N LEU A 10 -0.74 -9.61 6.80
CA LEU A 10 -1.62 -8.83 7.67
C LEU A 10 -0.95 -8.65 9.02
N LYS A 11 -0.66 -7.40 9.37
CA LYS A 11 -0.13 -7.04 10.68
C LYS A 11 -1.25 -6.54 11.57
N ALA A 12 -1.35 -7.09 12.76
CA ALA A 12 -2.33 -6.69 13.77
C ALA A 12 -1.68 -6.69 15.16
N ASP A 13 -2.18 -5.83 16.04
CA ASP A 13 -1.73 -5.74 17.44
C ASP A 13 -2.49 -6.72 18.35
N GLY A 14 -3.20 -7.70 17.79
CA GLY A 14 -4.04 -8.64 18.52
C GLY A 14 -4.31 -9.93 17.74
N PHE A 15 -5.16 -10.77 18.32
CA PHE A 15 -5.55 -12.05 17.74
C PHE A 15 -6.40 -11.85 16.49
N ILE A 16 -6.04 -12.56 15.42
CA ILE A 16 -6.82 -12.68 14.19
C ILE A 16 -7.49 -14.05 14.18
N GLY A 17 -8.83 -14.08 14.19
CA GLY A 17 -9.61 -15.29 14.13
C GLY A 17 -9.76 -15.82 12.71
N ALA A 18 -10.09 -14.93 11.75
CA ALA A 18 -10.14 -15.30 10.34
C ALA A 18 -9.94 -14.08 9.44
N VAL A 19 -9.48 -14.35 8.23
CA VAL A 19 -9.37 -13.41 7.11
C VAL A 19 -10.08 -14.01 5.91
N GLN A 20 -11.00 -13.26 5.32
CA GLN A 20 -11.57 -13.55 4.01
C GLN A 20 -11.26 -12.38 3.09
N MET A 21 -10.83 -12.64 1.87
CA MET A 21 -10.65 -11.59 0.88
C MET A 21 -10.99 -12.07 -0.52
N THR A 22 -11.43 -11.13 -1.35
CA THR A 22 -11.67 -11.35 -2.77
C THR A 22 -10.68 -10.51 -3.57
N LEU A 23 -9.93 -11.17 -4.43
CA LEU A 23 -8.92 -10.60 -5.30
C LEU A 23 -9.44 -10.57 -6.73
N SER A 24 -9.31 -9.45 -7.42
CA SER A 24 -9.50 -9.35 -8.87
C SER A 24 -8.15 -9.38 -9.56
N HIS A 25 -7.99 -10.17 -10.61
CA HIS A 25 -6.69 -10.36 -11.28
C HIS A 25 -6.81 -10.75 -12.74
N GLY A 26 -5.70 -10.69 -13.47
CA GLY A 26 -5.59 -11.20 -14.84
C GLY A 26 -5.26 -12.70 -14.92
N ASN A 27 -5.12 -13.21 -16.15
CA ASN A 27 -4.87 -14.63 -16.40
C ASN A 27 -3.49 -15.13 -15.92
N ASN A 28 -2.56 -14.22 -15.63
CA ASN A 28 -1.19 -14.55 -15.19
C ASN A 28 -1.02 -14.49 -13.66
N PHE A 29 -2.11 -14.53 -12.92
CA PHE A 29 -2.10 -14.54 -11.47
C PHE A 29 -1.99 -15.97 -10.95
N SER A 30 -1.14 -16.17 -9.97
CA SER A 30 -1.09 -17.39 -9.16
C SER A 30 -0.94 -17.04 -7.69
N ILE A 31 -1.45 -17.89 -6.82
CA ILE A 31 -1.44 -17.73 -5.38
C ILE A 31 -1.04 -19.04 -4.71
N ASP A 32 -0.30 -18.93 -3.61
CA ASP A 32 0.05 -20.02 -2.72
C ASP A 32 -0.19 -19.57 -1.28
N VAL A 33 -1.16 -20.16 -0.62
CA VAL A 33 -1.60 -19.77 0.73
C VAL A 33 -0.70 -20.37 1.80
N THR A 34 -0.62 -19.70 2.95
CA THR A 34 0.26 -20.12 4.05
C THR A 34 -0.14 -21.50 4.62
N ASP A 35 0.88 -22.31 4.93
CA ASP A 35 0.70 -23.57 5.67
C ASP A 35 0.57 -23.36 7.19
N ASN A 36 0.82 -22.11 7.67
CA ASN A 36 0.79 -21.76 9.09
C ASN A 36 -0.58 -21.17 9.50
N ALA A 37 -1.65 -21.91 9.24
CA ALA A 37 -3.01 -21.53 9.65
C ALA A 37 -3.79 -22.78 10.04
N MET A 38 -4.87 -22.60 10.80
CA MET A 38 -5.80 -23.72 11.07
C MET A 38 -6.48 -24.19 9.77
N VAL A 39 -6.85 -23.24 8.91
CA VAL A 39 -7.35 -23.47 7.55
C VAL A 39 -6.79 -22.36 6.67
N ALA A 40 -6.29 -22.72 5.49
CA ALA A 40 -5.94 -21.76 4.45
C ALA A 40 -6.35 -22.36 3.11
N GLU A 41 -7.34 -21.76 2.47
CA GLU A 41 -7.91 -22.22 1.21
C GLU A 41 -8.19 -21.04 0.28
N TYR A 42 -8.18 -21.31 -1.01
CA TYR A 42 -8.64 -20.35 -2.00
C TYR A 42 -9.43 -21.02 -3.11
N GLN A 43 -10.30 -20.24 -3.74
CA GLN A 43 -11.06 -20.65 -4.91
C GLN A 43 -11.02 -19.57 -5.97
N THR A 44 -10.61 -19.94 -7.18
CA THR A 44 -10.58 -19.04 -8.33
C THR A 44 -11.78 -19.31 -9.24
N SER A 45 -12.48 -18.25 -9.60
CA SER A 45 -13.56 -18.26 -10.59
C SER A 45 -13.37 -17.12 -11.58
N GLY A 46 -12.98 -17.45 -12.81
CA GLY A 46 -12.62 -16.44 -13.81
C GLY A 46 -11.45 -15.56 -13.34
N ASN A 47 -11.67 -14.26 -13.28
CA ASN A 47 -10.67 -13.27 -12.88
C ASN A 47 -10.77 -12.89 -11.39
N HIS A 48 -11.43 -13.70 -10.58
CA HIS A 48 -11.58 -13.47 -9.15
C HIS A 48 -11.10 -14.68 -8.37
N THR A 49 -10.36 -14.44 -7.29
CA THR A 49 -9.94 -15.44 -6.32
C THR A 49 -10.43 -15.05 -4.93
N THR A 50 -11.20 -15.91 -4.30
CA THR A 50 -11.58 -15.78 -2.89
C THR A 50 -10.61 -16.59 -2.04
N VAL A 51 -10.02 -15.96 -1.04
CA VAL A 51 -9.09 -16.55 -0.07
C VAL A 51 -9.73 -16.55 1.29
N VAL A 52 -9.65 -17.67 2.01
CA VAL A 52 -10.11 -17.79 3.40
C VAL A 52 -8.99 -18.39 4.23
N ILE A 53 -8.59 -17.70 5.29
CA ILE A 53 -7.54 -18.14 6.21
C ILE A 53 -8.10 -18.02 7.63
N VAL A 54 -8.11 -19.13 8.36
CA VAL A 54 -8.62 -19.21 9.73
C VAL A 54 -7.46 -19.41 10.68
N VAL A 55 -7.37 -18.56 11.72
CA VAL A 55 -6.32 -18.55 12.73
C VAL A 55 -4.93 -18.59 12.06
N PRO A 56 -4.53 -17.51 11.34
CA PRO A 56 -3.21 -17.47 10.76
C PRO A 56 -2.14 -17.53 11.85
N GLY A 57 -1.15 -18.40 11.68
CA GLY A 57 -0.06 -18.59 12.65
C GLY A 57 1.09 -17.61 12.48
N ASN A 58 1.09 -16.82 11.41
CA ASN A 58 2.06 -15.77 11.11
C ASN A 58 1.39 -14.60 10.39
N GLU A 59 2.15 -13.52 10.17
CA GLU A 59 1.64 -12.33 9.47
C GLU A 59 1.47 -12.57 7.95
N GLU A 60 2.29 -13.42 7.32
CA GLU A 60 2.19 -13.74 5.90
C GLU A 60 1.00 -14.65 5.64
N LEU A 61 0.07 -14.18 4.82
CA LEU A 61 -1.15 -14.91 4.49
C LEU A 61 -1.00 -15.75 3.23
N PHE A 62 -0.32 -15.21 2.22
CA PHE A 62 -0.03 -15.93 0.98
C PHE A 62 1.11 -15.29 0.21
N THR A 63 1.75 -16.08 -0.64
CA THR A 63 2.63 -15.62 -1.70
C THR A 63 1.89 -15.60 -3.03
N TYR A 64 2.35 -14.79 -3.98
CA TYR A 64 1.67 -14.66 -5.27
C TYR A 64 2.64 -14.26 -6.39
N SER A 65 2.18 -14.47 -7.63
CA SER A 65 2.77 -13.85 -8.81
C SER A 65 1.68 -13.20 -9.69
N GLY A 66 2.06 -12.20 -10.47
CA GLY A 66 1.12 -11.42 -11.27
C GLY A 66 0.60 -10.21 -10.51
N LYS A 67 -0.37 -9.50 -11.12
CA LYS A 67 -1.03 -8.33 -10.53
C LYS A 67 -2.42 -8.70 -10.05
N PHE A 68 -2.83 -8.13 -8.93
CA PHE A 68 -4.18 -8.25 -8.40
C PHE A 68 -4.60 -6.96 -7.71
N GLU A 69 -5.89 -6.83 -7.47
CA GLU A 69 -6.53 -5.80 -6.64
C GLU A 69 -7.38 -6.47 -5.57
N ILE A 70 -7.39 -5.94 -4.36
CA ILE A 70 -8.27 -6.41 -3.28
C ILE A 70 -9.63 -5.75 -3.49
N VAL A 71 -10.61 -6.52 -3.95
CA VAL A 71 -11.98 -6.05 -4.15
C VAL A 71 -12.71 -5.95 -2.81
N ASP A 72 -12.54 -6.99 -1.98
CA ASP A 72 -13.18 -7.07 -0.68
C ASP A 72 -12.27 -7.76 0.32
N ILE A 73 -12.35 -7.36 1.60
CA ILE A 73 -11.63 -7.99 2.70
C ILE A 73 -12.43 -7.85 3.99
N MET A 74 -12.54 -8.96 4.69
CA MET A 74 -13.11 -9.06 6.02
C MET A 74 -12.09 -9.71 6.95
N VAL A 75 -11.89 -9.12 8.12
CA VAL A 75 -11.05 -9.69 9.19
C VAL A 75 -11.86 -9.73 10.47
N VAL A 76 -11.81 -10.84 11.17
CA VAL A 76 -12.50 -11.02 12.46
C VAL A 76 -11.53 -11.49 13.54
N ASN A 77 -11.77 -11.09 14.78
CA ASN A 77 -10.93 -11.49 15.93
C ASN A 77 -11.51 -12.63 16.77
N GLY A 78 -12.62 -13.17 16.41
CA GLY A 78 -13.29 -14.25 17.13
C GLY A 78 -14.77 -13.95 17.43
N SER A 79 -15.13 -12.68 17.63
CA SER A 79 -16.52 -12.24 17.82
C SER A 79 -16.89 -10.99 17.04
N ASP A 80 -15.92 -10.18 16.63
CA ASP A 80 -16.15 -8.90 16.00
C ASP A 80 -15.37 -8.78 14.69
N GLU A 81 -15.92 -8.04 13.73
CA GLU A 81 -15.22 -7.62 12.53
C GLU A 81 -14.22 -6.52 12.87
N ILE A 82 -13.02 -6.61 12.30
CA ILE A 82 -11.94 -5.64 12.50
C ILE A 82 -11.82 -4.74 11.28
N ASP A 83 -11.77 -3.44 11.50
CA ASP A 83 -11.48 -2.49 10.43
C ASP A 83 -10.09 -2.75 9.82
N VAL A 84 -10.06 -2.97 8.51
CA VAL A 84 -8.83 -3.25 7.79
C VAL A 84 -8.37 -2.03 7.01
N VAL A 85 -7.18 -1.55 7.33
CA VAL A 85 -6.53 -0.48 6.56
C VAL A 85 -5.93 -1.10 5.29
N LYS A 86 -6.57 -0.85 4.14
CA LYS A 86 -6.06 -1.23 2.83
C LYS A 86 -4.95 -0.26 2.40
N PRO A 87 -3.92 -0.73 1.64
CA PRO A 87 -2.99 0.19 0.98
C PRO A 87 -3.75 1.11 0.02
N ALA A 88 -3.42 2.39 0.02
CA ALA A 88 -3.94 3.31 -0.99
C ALA A 88 -3.35 2.96 -2.37
N VAL A 89 -4.17 2.99 -3.41
CA VAL A 89 -3.70 2.97 -4.79
C VAL A 89 -3.49 4.42 -5.21
N PHE A 90 -2.27 4.77 -5.61
CA PHE A 90 -1.91 6.15 -5.92
C PHE A 90 -1.01 6.26 -7.14
N ASN A 91 -1.00 7.45 -7.75
CA ASN A 91 -0.05 7.88 -8.77
C ASN A 91 0.64 9.17 -8.32
N LEU A 92 1.98 9.14 -8.27
CA LEU A 92 2.80 10.30 -7.96
C LEU A 92 3.20 11.00 -9.26
N GLY A 93 2.72 12.22 -9.45
CA GLY A 93 3.04 13.01 -10.63
C GLY A 93 4.32 13.83 -10.45
N ALA A 94 4.87 14.32 -11.58
CA ALA A 94 6.10 15.07 -11.59
C ALA A 94 6.00 16.38 -10.81
N ALA A 95 7.11 16.78 -10.18
CA ALA A 95 7.24 18.08 -9.56
C ALA A 95 7.21 19.20 -10.62
N TYR A 96 6.38 20.22 -10.41
CA TYR A 96 6.32 21.38 -11.28
C TYR A 96 6.14 22.70 -10.48
N PRO A 97 6.95 23.75 -10.75
CA PRO A 97 8.07 23.80 -11.71
C PRO A 97 9.22 22.88 -11.31
N ASN A 98 9.99 22.43 -12.32
CA ASN A 98 11.26 21.73 -12.13
C ASN A 98 12.20 22.10 -13.29
N PRO A 99 13.31 22.85 -13.07
CA PRO A 99 13.81 23.32 -11.76
C PRO A 99 12.88 24.31 -11.07
N PHE A 100 13.00 24.42 -9.74
CA PHE A 100 12.18 25.30 -8.92
C PHE A 100 13.01 26.22 -8.01
N ASN A 101 12.40 27.32 -7.53
CA ASN A 101 13.04 28.27 -6.61
C ASN A 101 11.97 29.07 -5.84
N PRO A 102 11.84 28.97 -4.52
CA PRO A 102 12.25 27.83 -3.70
C PRO A 102 11.16 26.76 -3.59
N THR A 103 10.04 26.90 -4.32
CA THR A 103 8.84 26.06 -4.16
C THR A 103 8.52 25.29 -5.41
N THR A 104 8.00 24.08 -5.22
CA THR A 104 7.42 23.24 -6.29
C THR A 104 6.15 22.53 -5.78
N ASN A 105 5.32 22.09 -6.72
CA ASN A 105 4.13 21.32 -6.44
C ASN A 105 4.29 19.91 -7.02
N ILE A 106 3.82 18.92 -6.26
CA ILE A 106 3.81 17.52 -6.65
C ILE A 106 2.34 17.08 -6.69
N SER A 107 1.86 16.57 -7.82
CA SER A 107 0.53 15.99 -7.88
C SER A 107 0.52 14.59 -7.30
N LEU A 108 -0.53 14.27 -6.57
CA LEU A 108 -0.78 12.96 -5.99
C LEU A 108 -2.24 12.59 -6.28
N ASP A 109 -2.43 11.58 -7.13
CA ASP A 109 -3.76 11.05 -7.46
C ASP A 109 -3.97 9.78 -6.68
N ILE A 110 -4.98 9.74 -5.80
CA ILE A 110 -5.35 8.59 -4.99
C ILE A 110 -6.60 7.98 -5.58
N SER A 111 -6.48 6.76 -6.11
CA SER A 111 -7.62 6.02 -6.68
C SER A 111 -8.43 5.32 -5.60
N ASP A 112 -7.76 4.71 -4.64
CA ASP A 112 -8.39 4.05 -3.49
C ASP A 112 -7.88 4.66 -2.18
N ALA A 113 -8.82 4.99 -1.30
CA ALA A 113 -8.51 5.60 -0.01
C ALA A 113 -7.64 4.69 0.87
N GLY A 114 -6.69 5.27 1.59
CA GLY A 114 -5.81 4.52 2.49
C GLY A 114 -4.71 5.40 3.10
N ASN A 115 -3.82 4.78 3.87
CA ASN A 115 -2.67 5.48 4.43
C ASN A 115 -1.60 5.70 3.37
N VAL A 116 -1.16 6.96 3.24
CA VAL A 116 -0.12 7.40 2.33
C VAL A 116 0.92 8.19 3.12
N ASN A 117 2.20 7.97 2.83
CA ASN A 117 3.30 8.83 3.26
C ASN A 117 4.00 9.37 2.01
N VAL A 118 4.17 10.69 1.92
CA VAL A 118 4.96 11.32 0.86
C VAL A 118 6.05 12.16 1.51
N SER A 119 7.29 11.79 1.26
CA SER A 119 8.48 12.39 1.86
C SER A 119 9.52 12.75 0.81
N VAL A 120 10.33 13.75 1.12
CA VAL A 120 11.44 14.23 0.27
C VAL A 120 12.77 13.81 0.89
N TYR A 121 13.68 13.34 0.05
CA TYR A 121 14.99 12.83 0.43
C TYR A 121 16.09 13.56 -0.35
N ASN A 122 17.24 13.76 0.28
CA ASN A 122 18.46 14.18 -0.42
C ASN A 122 19.15 12.96 -1.08
N LEU A 123 20.20 13.21 -1.86
CA LEU A 123 20.95 12.13 -2.54
C LEU A 123 21.72 11.20 -1.60
N MET A 124 21.85 11.54 -0.31
CA MET A 124 22.42 10.66 0.71
C MET A 124 21.37 9.74 1.34
N GLY A 125 20.10 9.81 0.88
CA GLY A 125 19.00 9.01 1.41
C GLY A 125 18.43 9.54 2.73
N GLN A 126 18.79 10.74 3.16
CA GLN A 126 18.25 11.36 4.37
C GLN A 126 16.94 12.06 4.03
N MET A 127 15.91 11.79 4.83
CA MET A 127 14.63 12.50 4.73
C MET A 127 14.81 13.95 5.17
N VAL A 128 14.42 14.88 4.30
CA VAL A 128 14.53 16.34 4.53
C VAL A 128 13.17 17.00 4.77
N SER A 129 12.09 16.37 4.32
CA SER A 129 10.73 16.89 4.52
C SER A 129 9.71 15.77 4.40
N THR A 130 8.63 15.83 5.19
CA THR A 130 7.42 15.05 4.97
C THR A 130 6.35 15.99 4.42
N LEU A 131 5.78 15.64 3.26
CA LEU A 131 4.76 16.45 2.59
C LEU A 131 3.35 16.09 3.05
N THR A 132 3.10 14.82 3.27
CA THR A 132 1.87 14.31 3.88
C THR A 132 2.12 12.94 4.51
N GLU A 133 1.38 12.65 5.58
CA GLU A 133 1.41 11.35 6.27
C GLU A 133 0.03 11.09 6.88
N GLY A 134 -0.54 9.91 6.64
CA GLY A 134 -1.79 9.47 7.22
C GLY A 134 -2.82 9.01 6.20
N TYR A 135 -4.06 8.85 6.66
CA TYR A 135 -5.17 8.38 5.84
C TYR A 135 -5.65 9.48 4.89
N MET A 136 -5.73 9.16 3.60
CA MET A 136 -6.23 10.04 2.56
C MET A 136 -7.37 9.37 1.79
N ASN A 137 -8.41 10.14 1.46
CA ASN A 137 -9.51 9.68 0.62
C ASN A 137 -9.08 9.60 -0.85
N ALA A 138 -9.85 8.88 -1.67
CA ALA A 138 -9.71 8.95 -3.11
C ALA A 138 -9.90 10.39 -3.60
N GLY A 139 -9.04 10.84 -4.51
CA GLY A 139 -9.07 12.20 -5.05
C GLY A 139 -7.72 12.66 -5.57
N ASN A 140 -7.70 13.88 -6.11
CA ASN A 140 -6.51 14.53 -6.65
C ASN A 140 -6.01 15.56 -5.66
N TYR A 141 -4.75 15.46 -5.29
CA TYR A 141 -4.08 16.33 -4.33
C TYR A 141 -2.90 17.03 -4.96
N THR A 142 -2.60 18.23 -4.46
CA THR A 142 -1.39 18.96 -4.81
C THR A 142 -0.60 19.22 -3.52
N LEU A 143 0.55 18.60 -3.44
CA LEU A 143 1.48 18.75 -2.32
C LEU A 143 2.48 19.85 -2.66
N ASN A 144 2.58 20.86 -1.80
CA ASN A 144 3.55 21.93 -1.98
C ASN A 144 4.80 21.66 -1.15
N TRP A 145 5.96 21.74 -1.78
CA TRP A 145 7.25 21.69 -1.10
C TRP A 145 7.98 23.04 -1.22
N ASN A 146 8.33 23.59 -0.06
CA ASN A 146 9.18 24.75 0.05
C ASN A 146 10.57 24.31 0.54
N ALA A 147 11.59 24.50 -0.30
CA ALA A 147 12.96 24.12 -0.03
C ALA A 147 13.85 25.32 0.35
N SER A 148 13.29 26.42 0.87
CA SER A 148 14.06 27.62 1.23
C SER A 148 15.18 27.36 2.23
N ASP A 149 15.01 26.35 3.11
CA ASP A 149 15.97 25.94 4.12
C ASP A 149 16.90 24.81 3.64
N GLN A 150 16.82 24.43 2.36
CA GLN A 150 17.60 23.34 1.79
C GLN A 150 18.69 23.90 0.86
N VAL A 151 19.78 23.17 0.76
CA VAL A 151 20.84 23.51 -0.18
C VAL A 151 20.41 23.25 -1.62
N SER A 152 20.91 24.05 -2.58
CA SER A 152 20.64 23.77 -4.00
C SER A 152 21.15 22.39 -4.40
N GLY A 153 20.32 21.60 -5.07
CA GLY A 153 20.68 20.25 -5.46
C GLY A 153 19.50 19.45 -6.01
N MET A 154 19.73 18.16 -6.21
CA MET A 154 18.69 17.19 -6.56
C MET A 154 18.08 16.57 -5.30
N TYR A 155 16.78 16.34 -5.36
CA TYR A 155 16.00 15.71 -4.32
C TYR A 155 15.10 14.65 -4.93
N LEU A 156 14.78 13.63 -4.16
CA LEU A 156 13.89 12.56 -4.55
C LEU A 156 12.60 12.68 -3.75
N VAL A 157 11.46 12.69 -4.42
CA VAL A 157 10.15 12.58 -3.77
C VAL A 157 9.74 11.13 -3.78
N ARG A 158 9.46 10.59 -2.61
CA ARG A 158 9.03 9.21 -2.43
C ARG A 158 7.63 9.20 -1.81
N ALA A 159 6.71 8.56 -2.50
CA ALA A 159 5.40 8.23 -1.97
C ALA A 159 5.35 6.74 -1.66
N GLU A 160 4.82 6.40 -0.51
CA GLU A 160 4.64 5.01 -0.09
C GLU A 160 3.31 4.79 0.63
N THR A 161 2.77 3.60 0.44
CA THR A 161 1.68 3.01 1.21
C THR A 161 2.16 1.68 1.77
N ALA A 162 1.35 0.94 2.51
CA ALA A 162 1.71 -0.41 2.95
C ALA A 162 1.93 -1.33 1.74
N GLY A 163 3.18 -1.39 1.24
CA GLY A 163 3.63 -2.31 0.20
C GLY A 163 3.80 -1.72 -1.21
N VAL A 164 3.43 -0.46 -1.47
CA VAL A 164 3.66 0.20 -2.76
C VAL A 164 4.55 1.42 -2.56
N VAL A 165 5.60 1.54 -3.37
CA VAL A 165 6.53 2.67 -3.37
C VAL A 165 6.63 3.25 -4.77
N SER A 166 6.50 4.58 -4.89
CA SER A 166 6.80 5.33 -6.10
C SER A 166 7.82 6.42 -5.79
N THR A 167 8.81 6.63 -6.66
CA THR A 167 9.87 7.63 -6.47
C THR A 167 10.05 8.41 -7.75
N GLN A 168 10.27 9.72 -7.62
CA GLN A 168 10.61 10.64 -8.70
C GLN A 168 11.81 11.50 -8.36
#